data_710592fb4b9ba66dcb14df418afd37ab
#
_entry.id   710592fb4b9ba66dcb14df418afd37ab
#
_cell.length_a   1.000
_cell.length_b   1.000
_cell.length_c   1.000
_cell.angle_alpha   90.00
_cell.angle_beta   90.00
_cell.angle_gamma   90.00
#
_symmetry.space_group_name_H-M   'P 1'
#
loop_
_entity.id
_entity.type
_entity.pdbx_description
1 polymer ?
#
loop_
_entity_poly.entity_id
_entity_poly.type
_entity_poly.pdbx_seq_one_letter_code
_entity_poly.pdbx_strand_id
1 'polypeptide(L)'
;MLALLLVYVVSTIFSAYREDAFTGEAGRNNGCLIMIVYVAVYFIITREFSHWEYLFVAFALGSGIVFLLAVLNFYYIDPLNMYVGYEPADVENFSSTIGNKNLVSSFICVCLPALMLLFMNTKNRLLSAIYFIAEVLGFSALMVADSDSGFVGFFALLLLVLVYYIRKPNYMFKYFLSLFSMLLGAKVLFVFSVAAQGKVKELSSIPSFFVYTNGLSFVLILLTLILCGVFFIISRKNAEALLPKAVFYAAAAVVAACFLAVVYMIIKYTFIDTTSELNGIPSYFRFDDKWGTHRGYIWRKSFEIFLDANIKDKLIGCGPDTLVYPFTPFFAELASRFGNDSTNCAHNEYLNYLVTTGILGLAAYLAVIASFIVRAVKYAKHNPLIIVCAGSVICYSIQAIANITQPITTPLFILMLCIGEALCRQCKNKKTVANG
;
A
#
# COMPACT_ATOMS: atom_id res chain seq x y z
N MET A 1 -7.22 -18.93 3.32
CA MET A 1 -7.56 -19.00 1.88
C MET A 1 -8.81 -19.84 1.60
N LEU A 2 -8.93 -21.13 2.00
CA LEU A 2 -10.13 -21.95 1.69
C LEU A 2 -11.43 -21.37 2.25
N ALA A 3 -11.43 -20.87 3.49
CA ALA A 3 -12.62 -20.24 4.08
C ALA A 3 -13.05 -18.99 3.27
N LEU A 4 -12.11 -18.17 2.81
CA LEU A 4 -12.39 -17.03 1.96
C LEU A 4 -13.00 -17.46 0.62
N LEU A 5 -12.41 -18.48 -0.02
CA LEU A 5 -12.97 -19.05 -1.26
C LEU A 5 -14.39 -19.57 -1.05
N LEU A 6 -14.63 -20.31 0.05
CA LEU A 6 -15.96 -20.84 0.35
C LEU A 6 -17.00 -19.71 0.43
N VAL A 7 -16.67 -18.61 1.10
CA VAL A 7 -17.57 -17.46 1.19
C VAL A 7 -17.80 -16.84 -0.19
N TYR A 8 -16.76 -16.68 -1.02
CA TYR A 8 -16.91 -16.19 -2.40
C TYR A 8 -17.86 -17.08 -3.23
N VAL A 9 -17.68 -18.41 -3.17
CA VAL A 9 -18.55 -19.35 -3.89
C VAL A 9 -19.99 -19.26 -3.40
N VAL A 10 -20.20 -19.27 -2.08
CA VAL A 10 -21.55 -19.18 -1.50
C VAL A 10 -22.19 -17.82 -1.84
N SER A 11 -21.46 -16.72 -1.70
CA SER A 11 -21.94 -15.38 -2.05
C SER A 11 -22.34 -15.30 -3.53
N THR A 12 -21.54 -15.87 -4.43
CA THR A 12 -21.83 -15.92 -5.87
C THR A 12 -23.09 -16.72 -6.17
N ILE A 13 -23.25 -17.91 -5.58
CA ILE A 13 -24.42 -18.78 -5.81
C ILE A 13 -25.72 -18.09 -5.38
N PHE A 14 -25.69 -17.36 -4.26
CA PHE A 14 -26.86 -16.68 -3.69
C PHE A 14 -27.01 -15.23 -4.13
N SER A 15 -26.12 -14.71 -4.99
CA SER A 15 -26.22 -13.38 -5.59
C SER A 15 -27.40 -13.29 -6.55
N ALA A 16 -28.03 -12.11 -6.60
CA ALA A 16 -28.99 -11.76 -7.68
C ALA A 16 -28.25 -11.54 -9.03
N TYR A 17 -26.95 -11.24 -8.99
CA TYR A 17 -26.08 -10.89 -10.13
C TYR A 17 -24.97 -11.94 -10.28
N ARG A 18 -25.37 -13.21 -10.51
CA ARG A 18 -24.46 -14.37 -10.43
C ARG A 18 -23.34 -14.33 -11.47
N GLU A 19 -23.63 -13.86 -12.67
CA GLU A 19 -22.65 -13.78 -13.76
C GLU A 19 -21.54 -12.80 -13.41
N ASP A 20 -21.92 -11.59 -13.00
CA ASP A 20 -20.96 -10.54 -12.59
C ASP A 20 -20.26 -10.91 -11.28
N ALA A 21 -20.95 -11.54 -10.34
CA ALA A 21 -20.32 -12.06 -9.12
C ALA A 21 -19.30 -13.16 -9.41
N PHE A 22 -19.47 -13.93 -10.50
CA PHE A 22 -18.52 -14.96 -10.91
C PHE A 22 -17.32 -14.36 -11.65
N THR A 23 -17.55 -13.48 -12.65
CA THR A 23 -16.49 -12.92 -13.49
C THR A 23 -15.85 -11.67 -12.87
N GLY A 24 -16.62 -10.88 -12.13
CA GLY A 24 -16.28 -9.55 -11.63
C GLY A 24 -16.74 -8.45 -12.58
N GLU A 25 -16.85 -7.23 -12.07
CA GLU A 25 -17.14 -6.01 -12.82
C GLU A 25 -16.13 -5.80 -13.95
N ALA A 26 -16.60 -5.35 -15.11
CA ALA A 26 -15.76 -5.10 -16.28
C ALA A 26 -14.58 -4.15 -15.97
N GLY A 27 -13.39 -4.53 -16.37
CA GLY A 27 -12.14 -3.79 -16.08
C GLY A 27 -11.54 -4.04 -14.70
N ARG A 28 -12.28 -4.63 -13.75
CA ARG A 28 -11.77 -5.02 -12.41
C ARG A 28 -11.57 -6.51 -12.27
N ASN A 29 -12.51 -7.31 -12.77
CA ASN A 29 -12.48 -8.78 -12.79
C ASN A 29 -12.17 -9.43 -11.43
N ASN A 30 -12.71 -8.88 -10.32
CA ASN A 30 -12.48 -9.35 -8.96
C ASN A 30 -13.58 -10.30 -8.44
N GLY A 31 -14.24 -11.04 -9.34
CA GLY A 31 -15.25 -12.01 -9.02
C GLY A 31 -14.70 -13.32 -8.42
N CYS A 32 -15.60 -14.31 -8.29
CA CYS A 32 -15.26 -15.62 -7.72
C CYS A 32 -14.19 -16.36 -8.54
N LEU A 33 -14.18 -16.20 -9.87
CA LEU A 33 -13.23 -16.86 -10.76
C LEU A 33 -11.77 -16.53 -10.40
N ILE A 34 -11.46 -15.25 -10.23
CA ILE A 34 -10.09 -14.83 -9.88
C ILE A 34 -9.71 -15.30 -8.46
N MET A 35 -10.68 -15.37 -7.53
CA MET A 35 -10.42 -15.90 -6.20
C MET A 35 -10.06 -17.40 -6.25
N ILE A 36 -10.69 -18.20 -7.13
CA ILE A 36 -10.30 -19.60 -7.36
C ILE A 36 -8.84 -19.67 -7.82
N VAL A 37 -8.45 -18.81 -8.77
CA VAL A 37 -7.06 -18.73 -9.27
C VAL A 37 -6.10 -18.37 -8.14
N TYR A 38 -6.42 -17.36 -7.31
CA TYR A 38 -5.54 -16.96 -6.19
C TYR A 38 -5.37 -18.09 -5.17
N VAL A 39 -6.41 -18.86 -4.89
CA VAL A 39 -6.32 -20.02 -3.98
C VAL A 39 -5.48 -21.15 -4.59
N ALA A 40 -5.63 -21.41 -5.89
CA ALA A 40 -4.78 -22.40 -6.59
C ALA A 40 -3.30 -21.97 -6.55
N VAL A 41 -3.00 -20.72 -6.90
CA VAL A 41 -1.64 -20.14 -6.83
C VAL A 41 -1.08 -20.22 -5.41
N TYR A 42 -1.89 -19.92 -4.38
CA TYR A 42 -1.47 -20.04 -2.99
C TYR A 42 -1.00 -21.47 -2.66
N PHE A 43 -1.73 -22.50 -3.06
CA PHE A 43 -1.35 -23.88 -2.78
C PHE A 43 -0.11 -24.32 -3.58
N ILE A 44 0.01 -23.91 -4.84
CA ILE A 44 1.17 -24.22 -5.68
C ILE A 44 2.42 -23.59 -5.06
N ILE A 45 2.42 -22.26 -4.84
CA ILE A 45 3.59 -21.54 -4.35
C ILE A 45 3.99 -22.00 -2.95
N THR A 46 3.03 -22.23 -2.05
CA THR A 46 3.35 -22.60 -0.66
C THR A 46 3.88 -24.01 -0.51
N ARG A 47 3.78 -24.86 -1.53
CA ARG A 47 4.25 -26.25 -1.49
C ARG A 47 5.50 -26.49 -2.33
N GLU A 48 5.56 -25.94 -3.53
CA GLU A 48 6.51 -26.37 -4.57
C GLU A 48 7.64 -25.39 -4.83
N PHE A 49 7.48 -24.10 -4.53
CA PHE A 49 8.43 -23.09 -4.97
C PHE A 49 9.57 -22.84 -3.96
N SER A 50 10.82 -22.74 -4.46
CA SER A 50 12.02 -22.58 -3.63
C SER A 50 13.03 -21.54 -4.13
N HIS A 51 12.92 -21.04 -5.36
CA HIS A 51 13.90 -20.14 -5.99
C HIS A 51 13.57 -18.65 -5.79
N TRP A 52 13.48 -18.21 -4.55
CA TRP A 52 13.04 -16.87 -4.17
C TRP A 52 13.98 -15.73 -4.63
N GLU A 53 15.28 -16.00 -4.68
CA GLU A 53 16.28 -14.98 -4.99
C GLU A 53 16.11 -14.43 -6.41
N TYR A 54 15.95 -15.28 -7.40
CA TYR A 54 15.70 -14.87 -8.80
C TYR A 54 14.38 -14.11 -8.94
N LEU A 55 13.36 -14.55 -8.21
CA LEU A 55 12.07 -13.88 -8.23
C LEU A 55 12.17 -12.45 -7.71
N PHE A 56 12.87 -12.20 -6.60
CA PHE A 56 13.06 -10.85 -6.06
C PHE A 56 13.92 -9.96 -6.95
N VAL A 57 14.88 -10.51 -7.70
CA VAL A 57 15.63 -9.74 -8.70
C VAL A 57 14.72 -9.34 -9.86
N ALA A 58 13.95 -10.27 -10.42
CA ALA A 58 12.99 -9.98 -11.48
C ALA A 58 11.93 -8.95 -11.02
N PHE A 59 11.44 -9.11 -9.79
CA PHE A 59 10.53 -8.17 -9.16
C PHE A 59 11.12 -6.75 -9.03
N ALA A 60 12.40 -6.63 -8.62
CA ALA A 60 13.06 -5.34 -8.50
C ALA A 60 13.27 -4.66 -9.86
N LEU A 61 13.66 -5.42 -10.89
CA LEU A 61 13.84 -4.88 -12.23
C LEU A 61 12.51 -4.47 -12.87
N GLY A 62 11.48 -5.33 -12.77
CA GLY A 62 10.15 -5.05 -13.32
C GLY A 62 9.49 -3.84 -12.63
N SER A 63 9.53 -3.77 -11.29
CA SER A 63 9.00 -2.61 -10.58
C SER A 63 9.81 -1.34 -10.86
N GLY A 64 11.14 -1.44 -11.00
CA GLY A 64 12.00 -0.32 -11.38
C GLY A 64 11.62 0.29 -12.74
N ILE A 65 11.28 -0.53 -13.74
CA ILE A 65 10.79 -0.05 -15.05
C ILE A 65 9.47 0.70 -14.89
N VAL A 66 8.51 0.14 -14.13
CA VAL A 66 7.21 0.79 -13.87
C VAL A 66 7.39 2.12 -13.15
N PHE A 67 8.30 2.20 -12.17
CA PHE A 67 8.62 3.42 -11.45
C PHE A 67 9.27 4.47 -12.35
N LEU A 68 10.23 4.06 -13.20
CA LEU A 68 10.87 4.97 -14.15
C LEU A 68 9.85 5.57 -15.11
N LEU A 69 8.96 4.75 -15.66
CA LEU A 69 7.90 5.22 -16.56
C LEU A 69 6.97 6.21 -15.85
N ALA A 70 6.60 5.97 -14.58
CA ALA A 70 5.80 6.91 -13.80
C ALA A 70 6.51 8.27 -13.64
N VAL A 71 7.81 8.26 -13.34
CA VAL A 71 8.62 9.50 -13.24
C VAL A 71 8.73 10.21 -14.60
N LEU A 72 8.93 9.48 -15.70
CA LEU A 72 8.96 10.08 -17.04
C LEU A 72 7.62 10.70 -17.43
N ASN A 73 6.52 10.01 -17.13
CA ASN A 73 5.17 10.53 -17.42
C ASN A 73 4.83 11.79 -16.62
N PHE A 74 5.43 12.00 -15.45
CA PHE A 74 5.31 13.26 -14.71
C PHE A 74 5.82 14.47 -15.52
N TYR A 75 6.85 14.27 -16.32
CA TYR A 75 7.41 15.28 -17.24
C TYR A 75 6.79 15.23 -18.65
N TYR A 76 5.63 14.58 -18.82
CA TYR A 76 4.98 14.34 -20.13
C TYR A 76 5.86 13.59 -21.14
N ILE A 77 6.89 12.89 -20.67
CA ILE A 77 7.72 12.03 -21.52
C ILE A 77 7.03 10.66 -21.61
N ASP A 78 6.61 10.31 -22.81
CA ASP A 78 5.91 9.05 -23.11
C ASP A 78 6.70 8.20 -24.13
N PRO A 79 7.69 7.42 -23.67
CA PRO A 79 8.55 6.65 -24.57
C PRO A 79 7.85 5.46 -25.24
N LEU A 80 6.67 5.07 -24.77
CA LEU A 80 5.91 3.93 -25.25
C LEU A 80 4.65 4.34 -26.05
N ASN A 81 4.46 5.64 -26.30
CA ASN A 81 3.29 6.20 -26.96
C ASN A 81 1.95 5.79 -26.31
N MET A 82 1.93 5.75 -24.98
CA MET A 82 0.75 5.33 -24.19
C MET A 82 -0.35 6.41 -24.15
N TYR A 83 -0.03 7.65 -24.52
CA TYR A 83 -0.98 8.78 -24.52
C TYR A 83 -1.87 8.84 -25.75
N VAL A 84 -1.59 8.00 -26.76
CA VAL A 84 -2.37 7.99 -28.03
C VAL A 84 -3.83 7.65 -27.75
N GLY A 85 -4.72 8.56 -28.14
CA GLY A 85 -6.17 8.39 -27.96
C GLY A 85 -6.73 8.91 -26.63
N TYR A 86 -5.88 9.43 -25.73
CA TYR A 86 -6.33 10.08 -24.49
C TYR A 86 -6.53 11.60 -24.70
N GLU A 87 -7.57 12.13 -24.05
CA GLU A 87 -7.76 13.57 -23.94
C GLU A 87 -6.71 14.19 -23.01
N PRO A 88 -6.35 15.48 -23.17
CA PRO A 88 -5.35 16.13 -22.31
C PRO A 88 -5.65 16.03 -20.80
N ALA A 89 -6.92 16.08 -20.41
CA ALA A 89 -7.35 15.93 -19.01
C ALA A 89 -7.08 14.52 -18.46
N ASP A 90 -7.20 13.48 -19.28
CA ASP A 90 -6.92 12.10 -18.90
C ASP A 90 -5.43 11.85 -18.81
N VAL A 91 -4.61 12.47 -19.69
CA VAL A 91 -3.15 12.40 -19.64
C VAL A 91 -2.62 12.93 -18.30
N GLU A 92 -3.28 13.94 -17.69
CA GLU A 92 -2.89 14.47 -16.38
C GLU A 92 -2.94 13.40 -15.27
N ASN A 93 -3.92 12.50 -15.34
CA ASN A 93 -4.08 11.39 -14.40
C ASN A 93 -3.37 10.10 -14.81
N PHE A 94 -2.86 10.04 -16.04
CA PHE A 94 -2.18 8.87 -16.57
C PHE A 94 -0.81 8.69 -15.88
N SER A 95 -0.46 7.48 -15.50
CA SER A 95 0.83 7.19 -14.87
C SER A 95 1.31 5.78 -15.21
N SER A 96 2.52 5.68 -15.74
CA SER A 96 3.20 4.42 -16.07
C SER A 96 2.35 3.52 -17.02
N THR A 97 2.69 2.25 -17.10
CA THR A 97 1.91 1.22 -17.82
C THR A 97 0.59 0.85 -17.12
N ILE A 98 0.34 1.41 -15.96
CA ILE A 98 -0.86 1.15 -15.14
C ILE A 98 -1.99 2.14 -15.50
N GLY A 99 -1.64 3.31 -16.02
CA GLY A 99 -2.59 4.25 -16.59
C GLY A 99 -3.32 5.17 -15.60
N ASN A 100 -3.16 5.00 -14.27
CA ASN A 100 -3.85 5.83 -13.27
C ASN A 100 -2.99 6.05 -12.02
N LYS A 101 -2.90 7.28 -11.52
CA LYS A 101 -2.12 7.69 -10.35
C LYS A 101 -2.43 6.85 -9.10
N ASN A 102 -3.71 6.65 -8.77
CA ASN A 102 -4.11 5.88 -7.58
C ASN A 102 -3.77 4.39 -7.69
N LEU A 103 -3.90 3.82 -8.91
CA LEU A 103 -3.58 2.42 -9.15
C LEU A 103 -2.06 2.18 -9.08
N VAL A 104 -1.25 3.10 -9.62
CA VAL A 104 0.22 3.09 -9.48
C VAL A 104 0.62 3.18 -8.01
N SER A 105 -0.03 4.02 -7.23
CA SER A 105 0.21 4.14 -5.79
C SER A 105 0.00 2.80 -5.04
N SER A 106 -1.05 2.04 -5.38
CA SER A 106 -1.26 0.70 -4.82
C SER A 106 -0.12 -0.26 -5.19
N PHE A 107 0.31 -0.25 -6.44
CA PHE A 107 1.45 -1.04 -6.90
C PHE A 107 2.73 -0.68 -6.13
N ILE A 108 2.99 0.62 -5.93
CA ILE A 108 4.13 1.12 -5.16
C ILE A 108 4.05 0.62 -3.70
N CYS A 109 2.87 0.59 -3.09
CA CYS A 109 2.68 0.12 -1.71
C CYS A 109 2.95 -1.38 -1.52
N VAL A 110 3.00 -2.17 -2.58
CA VAL A 110 3.51 -3.54 -2.53
C VAL A 110 5.01 -3.58 -2.80
N CYS A 111 5.48 -2.83 -3.81
CA CYS A 111 6.83 -2.98 -4.34
C CYS A 111 7.89 -2.23 -3.52
N LEU A 112 7.66 -0.97 -3.20
CA LEU A 112 8.62 -0.12 -2.49
C LEU A 112 9.01 -0.66 -1.10
N PRO A 113 8.06 -1.14 -0.25
CA PRO A 113 8.39 -1.80 1.00
C PRO A 113 9.29 -3.02 0.84
N ALA A 114 9.00 -3.86 -0.17
CA ALA A 114 9.82 -5.03 -0.45
C ALA A 114 11.24 -4.64 -0.82
N LEU A 115 11.42 -3.68 -1.70
CA LEU A 115 12.74 -3.21 -2.16
C LEU A 115 13.56 -2.63 -1.02
N MET A 116 12.96 -1.77 -0.20
CA MET A 116 13.61 -1.19 0.98
C MET A 116 14.06 -2.29 1.96
N LEU A 117 13.20 -3.24 2.27
CA LEU A 117 13.50 -4.32 3.20
C LEU A 117 14.50 -5.33 2.60
N LEU A 118 14.49 -5.56 1.28
CA LEU A 118 15.53 -6.32 0.58
C LEU A 118 16.87 -5.62 0.67
N PHE A 119 16.94 -4.31 0.39
CA PHE A 119 18.16 -3.51 0.57
C PHE A 119 18.69 -3.61 2.01
N MET A 120 17.81 -3.44 3.00
CA MET A 120 18.21 -3.50 4.40
C MET A 120 18.79 -4.86 4.81
N ASN A 121 18.29 -5.96 4.23
CA ASN A 121 18.61 -7.32 4.67
C ASN A 121 19.64 -8.05 3.79
N THR A 122 19.92 -7.60 2.56
CA THR A 122 20.91 -8.24 1.69
C THR A 122 22.35 -7.92 2.07
N LYS A 123 23.25 -8.92 1.96
CA LYS A 123 24.70 -8.78 2.13
C LYS A 123 25.45 -8.70 0.78
N ASN A 124 24.82 -9.15 -0.29
CA ASN A 124 25.41 -9.10 -1.63
C ASN A 124 25.43 -7.65 -2.13
N ARG A 125 26.61 -7.14 -2.51
CA ARG A 125 26.81 -5.74 -2.91
C ARG A 125 26.04 -5.37 -4.18
N LEU A 126 26.03 -6.26 -5.18
CA LEU A 126 25.32 -6.01 -6.44
C LEU A 126 23.82 -5.96 -6.22
N LEU A 127 23.25 -6.95 -5.52
CA LEU A 127 21.83 -6.96 -5.17
C LEU A 127 21.45 -5.76 -4.29
N SER A 128 22.34 -5.38 -3.36
CA SER A 128 22.12 -4.19 -2.52
C SER A 128 22.01 -2.93 -3.37
N ALA A 129 22.86 -2.78 -4.40
CA ALA A 129 22.80 -1.63 -5.31
C ALA A 129 21.52 -1.64 -6.16
N ILE A 130 21.14 -2.80 -6.71
CA ILE A 130 19.89 -2.95 -7.50
C ILE A 130 18.68 -2.56 -6.65
N TYR A 131 18.52 -3.11 -5.45
CA TYR A 131 17.39 -2.82 -4.57
C TYR A 131 17.38 -1.36 -4.10
N PHE A 132 18.56 -0.79 -3.81
CA PHE A 132 18.70 0.61 -3.41
C PHE A 132 18.29 1.58 -4.53
N ILE A 133 18.74 1.34 -5.76
CA ILE A 133 18.33 2.19 -6.91
C ILE A 133 16.82 2.07 -7.14
N ALA A 134 16.30 0.84 -7.09
CA ALA A 134 14.89 0.59 -7.31
C ALA A 134 14.00 1.21 -6.20
N GLU A 135 14.44 1.21 -4.93
CA GLU A 135 13.68 1.86 -3.84
C GLU A 135 13.67 3.39 -3.96
N VAL A 136 14.78 4.02 -4.38
CA VAL A 136 14.84 5.48 -4.59
C VAL A 136 13.93 5.87 -5.76
N LEU A 137 13.95 5.11 -6.86
CA LEU A 137 13.00 5.29 -7.96
C LEU A 137 11.56 5.07 -7.52
N GLY A 138 11.30 4.06 -6.68
CA GLY A 138 9.97 3.76 -6.14
C GLY A 138 9.42 4.89 -5.27
N PHE A 139 10.26 5.51 -4.44
CA PHE A 139 9.84 6.68 -3.68
C PHE A 139 9.61 7.90 -4.57
N SER A 140 10.45 8.12 -5.58
CA SER A 140 10.23 9.16 -6.59
C SER A 140 8.92 8.92 -7.35
N ALA A 141 8.61 7.67 -7.70
CA ALA A 141 7.35 7.29 -8.31
C ALA A 141 6.15 7.53 -7.37
N LEU A 142 6.30 7.31 -6.05
CA LEU A 142 5.27 7.62 -5.05
C LEU A 142 4.99 9.13 -5.01
N MET A 143 6.02 9.98 -5.10
CA MET A 143 5.86 11.44 -5.18
C MET A 143 5.01 11.82 -6.41
N VAL A 144 5.35 11.32 -7.59
CA VAL A 144 4.67 11.69 -8.84
C VAL A 144 3.34 10.97 -9.07
N ALA A 145 3.09 9.86 -8.36
CA ALA A 145 1.79 9.19 -8.34
C ALA A 145 0.74 10.01 -7.60
N ASP A 146 1.16 10.95 -6.75
CA ASP A 146 0.32 11.97 -6.14
C ASP A 146 -0.97 11.41 -5.49
N SER A 147 -0.83 10.35 -4.70
CA SER A 147 -1.95 9.67 -4.03
C SER A 147 -1.74 9.57 -2.52
N ASP A 148 -2.56 10.29 -1.76
CA ASP A 148 -2.45 10.38 -0.30
C ASP A 148 -2.48 9.02 0.41
N SER A 149 -3.29 8.08 -0.09
CA SER A 149 -3.38 6.73 0.50
C SER A 149 -2.05 5.98 0.47
N GLY A 150 -1.24 6.18 -0.58
CA GLY A 150 0.09 5.59 -0.69
C GLY A 150 1.06 6.12 0.34
N PHE A 151 1.02 7.45 0.59
CA PHE A 151 1.84 8.07 1.64
C PHE A 151 1.46 7.55 3.02
N VAL A 152 0.16 7.46 3.34
CA VAL A 152 -0.31 6.94 4.62
C VAL A 152 0.19 5.50 4.83
N GLY A 153 0.04 4.62 3.83
CA GLY A 153 0.51 3.24 3.90
C GLY A 153 2.03 3.14 4.10
N PHE A 154 2.79 3.89 3.30
CA PHE A 154 4.24 3.83 3.35
C PHE A 154 4.82 4.47 4.62
N PHE A 155 4.33 5.63 5.05
CA PHE A 155 4.80 6.25 6.30
C PHE A 155 4.46 5.43 7.54
N ALA A 156 3.28 4.82 7.59
CA ALA A 156 2.95 3.89 8.67
C ALA A 156 3.91 2.70 8.71
N LEU A 157 4.26 2.14 7.54
CA LEU A 157 5.27 1.09 7.46
C LEU A 157 6.64 1.56 7.94
N LEU A 158 7.09 2.76 7.56
CA LEU A 158 8.38 3.30 8.01
C LEU A 158 8.45 3.35 9.54
N LEU A 159 7.38 3.77 10.22
CA LEU A 159 7.31 3.78 11.68
C LEU A 159 7.41 2.36 12.27
N LEU A 160 6.74 1.37 11.67
CA LEU A 160 6.82 -0.03 12.11
C LEU A 160 8.22 -0.62 11.89
N VAL A 161 8.87 -0.33 10.76
CA VAL A 161 10.25 -0.76 10.44
C VAL A 161 11.25 -0.11 11.42
N LEU A 162 11.06 1.18 11.73
CA LEU A 162 11.85 1.88 12.74
C LEU A 162 11.80 1.15 14.08
N VAL A 163 10.61 0.90 14.61
CA VAL A 163 10.43 0.21 15.90
C VAL A 163 11.03 -1.20 15.87
N TYR A 164 10.83 -1.94 14.77
CA TYR A 164 11.33 -3.31 14.63
C TYR A 164 12.87 -3.40 14.64
N TYR A 165 13.54 -2.44 13.97
CA TYR A 165 14.99 -2.47 13.80
C TYR A 165 15.75 -1.49 14.72
N ILE A 166 15.09 -0.60 15.47
CA ILE A 166 15.73 0.50 16.22
C ILE A 166 16.89 0.05 17.11
N ARG A 167 16.85 -1.18 17.63
CA ARG A 167 17.91 -1.73 18.49
C ARG A 167 19.11 -2.29 17.71
N LYS A 168 19.05 -2.36 16.38
CA LYS A 168 20.08 -2.97 15.52
C LYS A 168 20.77 -1.90 14.66
N PRO A 169 21.91 -1.33 15.09
CA PRO A 169 22.55 -0.19 14.41
C PRO A 169 22.84 -0.43 12.92
N ASN A 170 23.21 -1.65 12.55
CA ASN A 170 23.51 -2.04 11.17
C ASN A 170 22.30 -1.85 10.23
N TYR A 171 21.10 -2.20 10.72
CA TYR A 171 19.86 -2.01 9.97
C TYR A 171 19.41 -0.56 10.01
N MET A 172 19.61 0.13 11.14
CA MET A 172 19.27 1.56 11.27
C MET A 172 20.15 2.43 10.37
N PHE A 173 21.42 2.10 10.17
CA PHE A 173 22.25 2.74 9.18
C PHE A 173 21.61 2.67 7.77
N LYS A 174 21.25 1.46 7.31
CA LYS A 174 20.60 1.29 6.00
C LYS A 174 19.22 1.97 5.94
N TYR A 175 18.45 1.92 7.02
CA TYR A 175 17.15 2.61 7.12
C TYR A 175 17.29 4.12 6.91
N PHE A 176 18.22 4.78 7.62
CA PHE A 176 18.44 6.22 7.46
C PHE A 176 19.10 6.58 6.13
N LEU A 177 19.92 5.67 5.58
CA LEU A 177 20.46 5.82 4.23
C LEU A 177 19.32 5.80 3.18
N SER A 178 18.37 4.88 3.30
CA SER A 178 17.16 4.85 2.46
C SER A 178 16.37 6.17 2.57
N LEU A 179 16.06 6.62 3.79
CA LEU A 179 15.31 7.86 3.99
C LEU A 179 16.02 9.08 3.41
N PHE A 180 17.33 9.21 3.68
CA PHE A 180 18.16 10.28 3.13
C PHE A 180 18.12 10.29 1.59
N SER A 181 18.32 9.12 0.97
CA SER A 181 18.36 9.00 -0.49
C SER A 181 16.98 9.20 -1.14
N MET A 182 15.90 8.77 -0.49
CA MET A 182 14.53 9.03 -0.91
C MET A 182 14.21 10.53 -0.92
N LEU A 183 14.56 11.23 0.18
CA LEU A 183 14.37 12.69 0.27
C LEU A 183 15.24 13.45 -0.74
N LEU A 184 16.46 12.97 -0.99
CA LEU A 184 17.33 13.52 -2.03
C LEU A 184 16.73 13.29 -3.42
N GLY A 185 16.17 12.10 -3.69
CA GLY A 185 15.45 11.78 -4.92
C GLY A 185 14.28 12.74 -5.18
N ALA A 186 13.51 13.11 -4.13
CA ALA A 186 12.48 14.13 -4.25
C ALA A 186 13.06 15.50 -4.67
N LYS A 187 14.26 15.87 -4.20
CA LYS A 187 14.92 17.12 -4.65
C LYS A 187 15.48 17.02 -6.07
N VAL A 188 15.86 15.84 -6.51
CA VAL A 188 16.22 15.61 -7.91
C VAL A 188 15.03 15.85 -8.82
N LEU A 189 13.80 15.41 -8.44
CA LEU A 189 12.59 15.74 -9.17
C LEU A 189 12.39 17.25 -9.30
N PHE A 190 12.63 18.02 -8.23
CA PHE A 190 12.58 19.49 -8.27
C PHE A 190 13.54 20.08 -9.30
N VAL A 191 14.81 19.64 -9.28
CA VAL A 191 15.83 20.15 -10.23
C VAL A 191 15.40 19.87 -11.68
N PHE A 192 14.90 18.69 -11.97
CA PHE A 192 14.37 18.38 -13.31
C PHE A 192 13.11 19.17 -13.65
N SER A 193 12.24 19.47 -12.69
CA SER A 193 11.06 20.32 -12.90
C SER A 193 11.43 21.74 -13.30
N VAL A 194 12.48 22.29 -12.66
CA VAL A 194 13.03 23.60 -13.06
C VAL A 194 13.64 23.56 -14.46
N ALA A 195 14.42 22.51 -14.78
CA ALA A 195 15.01 22.32 -16.10
C ALA A 195 13.95 22.14 -17.20
N ALA A 196 12.81 21.51 -16.88
CA ALA A 196 11.66 21.36 -17.77
C ALA A 196 10.81 22.65 -17.87
N GLN A 197 11.28 23.76 -17.32
CA GLN A 197 10.57 25.07 -17.33
C GLN A 197 9.12 24.99 -16.81
N GLY A 198 8.89 24.17 -15.80
CA GLY A 198 7.58 23.96 -15.18
C GLY A 198 6.58 23.15 -16.02
N LYS A 199 6.98 22.56 -17.16
CA LYS A 199 6.16 21.64 -17.92
C LYS A 199 6.14 20.28 -17.24
N VAL A 200 5.37 20.17 -16.15
CA VAL A 200 5.22 18.99 -15.30
C VAL A 200 3.78 18.89 -14.85
N LYS A 201 3.36 17.70 -14.48
CA LYS A 201 2.04 17.49 -13.88
C LYS A 201 1.95 18.15 -12.50
N GLU A 202 0.75 18.53 -12.09
CA GLU A 202 0.52 19.12 -10.77
C GLU A 202 0.71 18.08 -9.66
N LEU A 203 1.23 18.56 -8.52
CA LEU A 203 1.39 17.77 -7.30
C LEU A 203 0.53 18.36 -6.18
N SER A 204 -0.17 17.49 -5.46
CA SER A 204 -0.93 17.84 -4.27
C SER A 204 -0.04 18.23 -3.09
N SER A 205 -0.64 18.59 -1.95
CA SER A 205 0.07 19.19 -0.81
C SER A 205 1.22 18.34 -0.27
N ILE A 206 1.05 17.00 -0.13
CA ILE A 206 2.08 16.14 0.46
C ILE A 206 3.31 15.99 -0.44
N PRO A 207 3.19 15.55 -1.72
CA PRO A 207 4.35 15.50 -2.61
C PRO A 207 4.98 16.86 -2.85
N SER A 208 4.17 17.91 -3.04
CA SER A 208 4.63 19.28 -3.22
C SER A 208 5.51 19.75 -2.06
N PHE A 209 5.15 19.40 -0.82
CA PHE A 209 5.98 19.67 0.34
C PHE A 209 7.38 19.06 0.22
N PHE A 210 7.50 17.79 -0.16
CA PHE A 210 8.81 17.14 -0.30
C PHE A 210 9.60 17.60 -1.50
N VAL A 211 8.94 17.88 -2.62
CA VAL A 211 9.58 18.26 -3.88
C VAL A 211 9.92 19.75 -3.87
N TYR A 212 8.97 20.66 -3.63
CA TYR A 212 9.11 22.10 -3.84
C TYR A 212 9.47 22.90 -2.60
N THR A 213 9.07 22.46 -1.38
CA THR A 213 9.36 23.22 -0.16
C THR A 213 10.83 23.09 0.25
N ASN A 214 11.51 24.20 0.49
CA ASN A 214 12.94 24.20 0.72
C ASN A 214 13.33 24.18 2.22
N GLY A 215 12.58 24.82 3.11
CA GLY A 215 12.96 24.95 4.52
C GLY A 215 12.99 23.61 5.28
N LEU A 216 11.81 23.09 5.68
CA LEU A 216 11.71 21.91 6.51
C LEU A 216 12.20 20.63 5.82
N SER A 217 12.04 20.52 4.50
CA SER A 217 12.55 19.36 3.75
C SER A 217 14.08 19.25 3.78
N PHE A 218 14.82 20.37 3.74
CA PHE A 218 16.27 20.36 3.94
C PHE A 218 16.67 19.99 5.36
N VAL A 219 15.91 20.43 6.37
CA VAL A 219 16.13 20.01 7.77
C VAL A 219 15.97 18.49 7.89
N LEU A 220 14.95 17.90 7.27
CA LEU A 220 14.76 16.44 7.25
C LEU A 220 15.89 15.69 6.53
N ILE A 221 16.38 16.23 5.41
CA ILE A 221 17.54 15.66 4.69
C ILE A 221 18.78 15.68 5.60
N LEU A 222 19.07 16.82 6.25
CA LEU A 222 20.20 16.95 7.14
C LEU A 222 20.08 16.02 8.36
N LEU A 223 18.90 15.96 8.97
CA LEU A 223 18.63 15.05 10.10
C LEU A 223 18.83 13.59 9.73
N THR A 224 18.30 13.15 8.59
CA THR A 224 18.47 11.76 8.14
C THR A 224 19.91 11.45 7.79
N LEU A 225 20.67 12.40 7.23
CA LEU A 225 22.10 12.26 6.98
C LEU A 225 22.90 12.15 8.30
N ILE A 226 22.61 13.00 9.29
CA ILE A 226 23.26 12.92 10.62
C ILE A 226 22.99 11.57 11.26
N LEU A 227 21.72 11.12 11.28
CA LEU A 227 21.36 9.82 11.85
C LEU A 227 22.00 8.66 11.09
N CYS A 228 22.07 8.74 9.77
CA CYS A 228 22.82 7.78 8.95
C CYS A 228 24.28 7.70 9.40
N GLY A 229 24.97 8.83 9.55
CA GLY A 229 26.35 8.90 10.03
C GLY A 229 26.53 8.34 11.44
N VAL A 230 25.65 8.69 12.38
CA VAL A 230 25.68 8.18 13.75
C VAL A 230 25.56 6.64 13.76
N PHE A 231 24.54 6.10 13.09
CA PHE A 231 24.35 4.65 13.04
C PHE A 231 25.44 3.93 12.24
N PHE A 232 26.03 4.57 11.24
CA PHE A 232 27.22 4.05 10.54
C PHE A 232 28.41 3.89 11.51
N ILE A 233 28.72 4.92 12.29
CA ILE A 233 29.83 4.89 13.26
C ILE A 233 29.58 3.81 14.32
N ILE A 234 28.36 3.73 14.86
CA ILE A 234 28.01 2.70 15.87
C ILE A 234 28.16 1.29 15.26
N SER A 235 27.65 1.09 14.05
CA SER A 235 27.72 -0.22 13.37
C SER A 235 29.15 -0.66 13.04
N ARG A 236 30.06 0.31 12.77
CA ARG A 236 31.48 0.02 12.52
C ARG A 236 32.24 -0.35 13.78
N LYS A 237 31.89 0.23 14.93
CA LYS A 237 32.51 -0.12 16.20
C LYS A 237 32.10 -1.51 16.70
N ASN A 238 30.85 -1.90 16.53
CA ASN A 238 30.35 -3.23 16.87
C ASN A 238 29.09 -3.55 16.02
N ALA A 239 29.26 -4.38 15.00
CA ALA A 239 28.19 -4.74 14.07
C ALA A 239 27.02 -5.53 14.72
N GLU A 240 27.31 -6.24 15.83
CA GLU A 240 26.31 -7.04 16.56
C GLU A 240 25.74 -6.32 17.80
N ALA A 241 26.18 -5.08 18.06
CA ALA A 241 25.70 -4.32 19.19
C ALA A 241 24.17 -4.16 19.12
N LEU A 242 23.53 -4.34 20.25
CA LEU A 242 22.11 -4.02 20.44
C LEU A 242 22.00 -2.79 21.34
N LEU A 243 21.26 -1.79 20.86
CA LEU A 243 20.93 -0.65 21.70
C LEU A 243 20.06 -1.06 22.90
N PRO A 244 20.12 -0.31 24.02
CA PRO A 244 19.33 -0.60 25.23
C PRO A 244 17.84 -0.77 24.92
N LYS A 245 17.14 -1.59 25.67
CA LYS A 245 15.67 -1.77 25.54
C LYS A 245 14.90 -0.46 25.72
N ALA A 246 15.43 0.49 26.50
CA ALA A 246 14.83 1.79 26.70
C ALA A 246 14.63 2.54 25.36
N VAL A 247 15.56 2.42 24.40
CA VAL A 247 15.44 3.03 23.07
C VAL A 247 14.24 2.44 22.30
N PHE A 248 14.00 1.13 22.41
CA PHE A 248 12.83 0.50 21.82
C PHE A 248 11.53 1.02 22.45
N TYR A 249 11.44 1.09 23.78
CA TYR A 249 10.24 1.59 24.45
C TYR A 249 10.00 3.07 24.14
N ALA A 250 11.06 3.88 24.08
CA ALA A 250 10.95 5.29 23.70
C ALA A 250 10.43 5.44 22.25
N ALA A 251 10.99 4.70 21.29
CA ALA A 251 10.52 4.73 19.90
C ALA A 251 9.07 4.25 19.79
N ALA A 252 8.70 3.15 20.45
CA ALA A 252 7.34 2.65 20.46
C ALA A 252 6.35 3.65 21.09
N ALA A 253 6.73 4.33 22.17
CA ALA A 253 5.92 5.36 22.81
C ALA A 253 5.72 6.58 21.90
N VAL A 254 6.76 7.03 21.18
CA VAL A 254 6.64 8.12 20.19
C VAL A 254 5.70 7.73 19.06
N VAL A 255 5.84 6.52 18.48
CA VAL A 255 4.95 6.04 17.43
C VAL A 255 3.50 5.93 17.92
N ALA A 256 3.27 5.42 19.14
CA ALA A 256 1.95 5.37 19.74
C ALA A 256 1.37 6.79 19.97
N ALA A 257 2.17 7.73 20.44
CA ALA A 257 1.75 9.12 20.64
C ALA A 257 1.38 9.79 19.30
N CYS A 258 2.15 9.57 18.24
CA CYS A 258 1.82 10.07 16.90
C CYS A 258 0.50 9.48 16.40
N PHE A 259 0.28 8.18 16.56
CA PHE A 259 -0.97 7.53 16.19
C PHE A 259 -2.17 8.10 16.96
N LEU A 260 -2.04 8.25 18.28
CA LEU A 260 -3.09 8.83 19.13
C LEU A 260 -3.36 10.30 18.76
N ALA A 261 -2.33 11.07 18.38
CA ALA A 261 -2.49 12.44 17.91
C ALA A 261 -3.31 12.49 16.60
N VAL A 262 -3.03 11.61 15.64
CA VAL A 262 -3.82 11.49 14.39
C VAL A 262 -5.27 11.14 14.70
N VAL A 263 -5.53 10.14 15.54
CA VAL A 263 -6.88 9.76 15.97
C VAL A 263 -7.59 10.93 16.64
N TYR A 264 -6.91 11.63 17.55
CA TYR A 264 -7.46 12.82 18.20
C TYR A 264 -7.83 13.92 17.20
N MET A 265 -6.97 14.19 16.21
CA MET A 265 -7.24 15.20 15.17
C MET A 265 -8.47 14.81 14.32
N ILE A 266 -8.59 13.54 13.95
CA ILE A 266 -9.77 13.03 13.22
C ILE A 266 -11.05 13.24 14.07
N ILE A 267 -11.04 12.84 15.34
CA ILE A 267 -12.19 13.00 16.24
C ILE A 267 -12.52 14.50 16.43
N LYS A 268 -11.50 15.31 16.69
CA LYS A 268 -11.66 16.76 16.89
C LYS A 268 -12.35 17.40 15.70
N TYR A 269 -11.81 17.24 14.49
CA TYR A 269 -12.33 17.96 13.32
C TYR A 269 -13.58 17.32 12.71
N THR A 270 -13.85 16.04 12.97
CA THR A 270 -15.06 15.38 12.47
C THR A 270 -16.27 15.61 13.39
N PHE A 271 -16.07 15.61 14.73
CA PHE A 271 -17.19 15.57 15.66
C PHE A 271 -17.27 16.78 16.62
N ILE A 272 -16.16 17.48 16.89
CA ILE A 272 -16.11 18.56 17.88
C ILE A 272 -16.09 19.93 17.20
N ASP A 273 -15.17 20.12 16.27
CA ASP A 273 -14.96 21.40 15.58
C ASP A 273 -15.37 21.28 14.11
N THR A 274 -16.69 21.22 13.91
CA THR A 274 -17.29 21.01 12.58
C THR A 274 -17.43 22.30 11.76
N THR A 275 -17.24 23.46 12.36
CA THR A 275 -17.52 24.78 11.75
C THR A 275 -16.26 25.57 11.37
N SER A 276 -15.09 25.20 11.90
CA SER A 276 -13.84 25.90 11.55
C SER A 276 -13.56 25.80 10.05
N GLU A 277 -13.23 26.94 9.44
CA GLU A 277 -12.75 26.95 8.06
C GLU A 277 -11.47 26.10 7.96
N LEU A 278 -11.50 25.12 7.07
CA LEU A 278 -10.43 24.14 6.92
C LEU A 278 -9.41 24.65 5.90
N ASN A 279 -8.61 25.63 6.30
CA ASN A 279 -7.47 26.05 5.51
C ASN A 279 -6.26 25.13 5.81
N GLY A 280 -5.87 24.29 4.86
CA GLY A 280 -4.67 23.46 4.95
C GLY A 280 -4.86 22.11 5.66
N ILE A 281 -3.98 21.79 6.63
CA ILE A 281 -3.89 20.49 7.33
C ILE A 281 -5.22 19.94 7.86
N PRO A 282 -6.15 20.73 8.44
CA PRO A 282 -7.40 20.20 8.97
C PRO A 282 -8.31 19.49 7.96
N SER A 283 -8.24 19.81 6.66
CA SER A 283 -9.07 19.17 5.64
C SER A 283 -8.82 17.66 5.51
N TYR A 284 -7.63 17.19 5.82
CA TYR A 284 -7.30 15.76 5.83
C TYR A 284 -7.91 15.01 7.00
N PHE A 285 -8.21 15.70 8.11
CA PHE A 285 -8.69 15.10 9.35
C PHE A 285 -10.20 15.22 9.53
N ARG A 286 -10.90 16.05 8.74
CA ARG A 286 -12.37 16.09 8.78
C ARG A 286 -12.94 15.04 7.85
N PHE A 287 -13.60 14.04 8.43
CA PHE A 287 -14.35 13.06 7.65
C PHE A 287 -15.76 13.58 7.36
N ASP A 288 -15.96 14.07 6.15
CA ASP A 288 -17.25 14.51 5.62
C ASP A 288 -17.49 13.93 4.21
N ASP A 289 -18.62 14.24 3.58
CA ASP A 289 -18.98 13.73 2.27
C ASP A 289 -17.98 14.10 1.16
N LYS A 290 -17.22 15.20 1.32
CA LYS A 290 -16.20 15.65 0.35
C LYS A 290 -14.83 15.02 0.58
N TRP A 291 -14.61 14.36 1.72
CA TRP A 291 -13.32 13.80 2.09
C TRP A 291 -12.80 12.83 1.01
N GLY A 292 -11.50 12.95 0.69
CA GLY A 292 -10.81 12.02 -0.21
C GLY A 292 -11.40 11.95 -1.62
N THR A 293 -11.78 13.10 -2.19
CA THR A 293 -12.42 13.16 -3.53
C THR A 293 -13.74 12.38 -3.54
N HIS A 294 -14.65 12.74 -2.63
CA HIS A 294 -16.01 12.19 -2.43
C HIS A 294 -16.07 10.78 -1.84
N ARG A 295 -14.93 10.19 -1.43
CA ARG A 295 -14.91 8.88 -0.77
C ARG A 295 -15.72 8.86 0.52
N GLY A 296 -15.76 9.97 1.28
CA GLY A 296 -16.58 10.08 2.47
C GLY A 296 -18.07 9.81 2.20
N TYR A 297 -18.62 10.37 1.12
CA TYR A 297 -19.99 10.08 0.68
C TYR A 297 -20.16 8.60 0.28
N ILE A 298 -19.25 8.09 -0.55
CA ILE A 298 -19.29 6.69 -1.03
C ILE A 298 -19.21 5.72 0.16
N TRP A 299 -18.34 5.98 1.15
CA TRP A 299 -18.21 5.12 2.34
C TRP A 299 -19.48 5.13 3.18
N ARG A 300 -20.05 6.33 3.42
CA ARG A 300 -21.28 6.45 4.18
C ARG A 300 -22.43 5.71 3.50
N LYS A 301 -22.62 5.91 2.19
CA LYS A 301 -23.66 5.21 1.42
C LYS A 301 -23.43 3.70 1.33
N SER A 302 -22.21 3.25 1.15
CA SER A 302 -21.89 1.82 1.18
C SER A 302 -22.20 1.19 2.54
N PHE A 303 -21.94 1.91 3.64
CA PHE A 303 -22.29 1.43 4.97
C PHE A 303 -23.81 1.47 5.24
N GLU A 304 -24.54 2.47 4.74
CA GLU A 304 -26.01 2.50 4.74
C GLU A 304 -26.58 1.29 3.99
N ILE A 305 -26.09 0.98 2.78
CA ILE A 305 -26.47 -0.22 2.01
C ILE A 305 -26.29 -1.49 2.85
N PHE A 306 -25.16 -1.62 3.55
CA PHE A 306 -24.94 -2.77 4.42
C PHE A 306 -25.92 -2.81 5.61
N LEU A 307 -26.20 -1.68 6.25
CA LEU A 307 -27.11 -1.63 7.39
C LEU A 307 -28.56 -1.97 7.00
N ASP A 308 -28.99 -1.54 5.82
CA ASP A 308 -30.35 -1.77 5.30
C ASP A 308 -30.52 -3.14 4.64
N ALA A 309 -29.40 -3.85 4.38
CA ALA A 309 -29.42 -5.17 3.77
C ALA A 309 -30.17 -6.20 4.64
N ASN A 310 -30.77 -7.19 4.02
CA ASN A 310 -31.36 -8.34 4.71
C ASN A 310 -30.28 -9.19 5.40
N ILE A 311 -30.68 -10.11 6.28
CA ILE A 311 -29.76 -10.94 7.09
C ILE A 311 -28.82 -11.76 6.19
N LYS A 312 -29.31 -12.31 5.07
CA LYS A 312 -28.50 -13.08 4.12
C LYS A 312 -27.36 -12.22 3.58
N ASP A 313 -27.68 -11.02 3.06
CA ASP A 313 -26.70 -10.14 2.45
C ASP A 313 -25.76 -9.51 3.51
N LYS A 314 -26.18 -9.32 4.75
CA LYS A 314 -25.28 -8.98 5.86
C LYS A 314 -24.26 -10.08 6.14
N LEU A 315 -24.62 -11.36 6.00
CA LEU A 315 -23.72 -12.48 6.28
C LEU A 315 -22.78 -12.78 5.12
N ILE A 316 -23.30 -12.86 3.90
CA ILE A 316 -22.58 -13.35 2.72
C ILE A 316 -22.49 -12.35 1.56
N GLY A 317 -23.04 -11.13 1.73
CA GLY A 317 -22.99 -10.04 0.75
C GLY A 317 -23.96 -10.20 -0.43
N CYS A 318 -23.95 -9.17 -1.30
CA CYS A 318 -24.75 -9.16 -2.53
C CYS A 318 -24.11 -9.92 -3.70
N GLY A 319 -22.86 -10.34 -3.57
CA GLY A 319 -22.03 -11.01 -4.58
C GLY A 319 -20.67 -10.32 -4.74
N PRO A 320 -19.58 -11.09 -4.91
CA PRO A 320 -18.25 -10.51 -5.13
C PRO A 320 -18.27 -9.51 -6.29
N ASP A 321 -17.66 -8.34 -6.07
CA ASP A 321 -17.49 -7.27 -7.06
C ASP A 321 -18.79 -6.64 -7.65
N THR A 322 -19.95 -6.80 -6.97
CA THR A 322 -21.27 -6.35 -7.46
C THR A 322 -21.80 -5.10 -6.75
N LEU A 323 -20.94 -4.27 -6.12
CA LEU A 323 -21.36 -3.08 -5.38
C LEU A 323 -22.14 -2.08 -6.25
N VAL A 324 -21.85 -2.02 -7.54
CA VAL A 324 -22.52 -1.11 -8.48
C VAL A 324 -24.04 -1.19 -8.40
N TYR A 325 -24.59 -2.39 -8.25
CA TYR A 325 -26.03 -2.61 -8.26
C TYR A 325 -26.76 -2.03 -7.03
N PRO A 326 -26.39 -2.36 -5.78
CA PRO A 326 -27.02 -1.74 -4.62
C PRO A 326 -26.68 -0.26 -4.47
N PHE A 327 -25.64 0.25 -5.16
CA PHE A 327 -25.29 1.66 -5.15
C PHE A 327 -26.04 2.50 -6.20
N THR A 328 -26.66 1.87 -7.22
CA THR A 328 -27.38 2.55 -8.32
C THR A 328 -28.38 3.60 -7.84
N PRO A 329 -29.20 3.42 -6.76
CA PRO A 329 -30.13 4.42 -6.27
C PRO A 329 -29.47 5.76 -5.88
N PHE A 330 -28.19 5.78 -5.62
CA PHE A 330 -27.44 6.96 -5.16
C PHE A 330 -26.70 7.68 -6.29
N PHE A 331 -26.70 7.17 -7.53
CA PHE A 331 -25.97 7.77 -8.66
C PHE A 331 -26.46 9.18 -9.00
N ALA A 332 -27.79 9.42 -8.99
CA ALA A 332 -28.34 10.74 -9.25
C ALA A 332 -27.88 11.78 -8.21
N GLU A 333 -27.83 11.40 -6.93
CA GLU A 333 -27.30 12.25 -5.87
C GLU A 333 -25.79 12.48 -6.02
N LEU A 334 -25.03 11.44 -6.35
CA LEU A 334 -23.58 11.51 -6.59
C LEU A 334 -23.27 12.47 -7.74
N ALA A 335 -23.99 12.34 -8.87
CA ALA A 335 -23.84 13.21 -10.03
C ALA A 335 -24.18 14.67 -9.72
N SER A 336 -25.31 14.91 -9.06
CA SER A 336 -25.77 16.27 -8.76
C SER A 336 -24.88 17.00 -7.75
N ARG A 337 -24.31 16.27 -6.77
CA ARG A 337 -23.49 16.87 -5.70
C ARG A 337 -22.01 17.01 -6.08
N PHE A 338 -21.49 16.12 -6.90
CA PHE A 338 -20.05 15.98 -7.11
C PHE A 338 -19.62 15.87 -8.58
N GLY A 339 -20.57 15.86 -9.53
CA GLY A 339 -20.28 15.72 -10.96
C GLY A 339 -19.75 14.32 -11.35
N ASN A 340 -19.96 13.32 -10.49
CA ASN A 340 -19.52 11.95 -10.73
C ASN A 340 -20.72 11.04 -10.98
N ASP A 341 -20.86 10.50 -12.21
CA ASP A 341 -22.08 9.83 -12.66
C ASP A 341 -22.26 8.43 -12.07
N SER A 342 -21.20 7.78 -11.60
CA SER A 342 -21.28 6.42 -11.09
C SER A 342 -20.06 6.05 -10.21
N THR A 343 -20.22 4.99 -9.42
CA THR A 343 -19.11 4.29 -8.79
C THR A 343 -19.37 2.78 -8.83
N ASN A 344 -18.35 2.00 -9.11
CA ASN A 344 -18.43 0.54 -9.13
C ASN A 344 -17.80 -0.13 -7.88
N CYS A 345 -17.29 0.66 -6.94
CA CYS A 345 -16.64 0.16 -5.74
C CYS A 345 -16.67 1.18 -4.60
N ALA A 346 -16.46 0.72 -3.38
CA ALA A 346 -16.45 1.57 -2.19
C ALA A 346 -15.21 2.47 -2.06
N HIS A 347 -14.19 2.34 -2.89
CA HIS A 347 -12.86 2.98 -2.69
C HIS A 347 -12.30 2.76 -1.27
N ASN A 348 -12.69 1.67 -0.65
CA ASN A 348 -12.21 1.10 0.61
C ASN A 348 -12.39 -0.41 0.49
N GLU A 349 -11.28 -1.13 0.42
CA GLU A 349 -11.32 -2.57 0.15
C GLU A 349 -12.09 -3.34 1.22
N TYR A 350 -11.96 -2.94 2.48
CA TYR A 350 -12.66 -3.60 3.59
C TYR A 350 -14.17 -3.37 3.56
N LEU A 351 -14.58 -2.15 3.25
CA LEU A 351 -15.99 -1.80 3.10
C LEU A 351 -16.59 -2.48 1.85
N ASN A 352 -15.82 -2.57 0.79
CA ASN A 352 -16.20 -3.31 -0.41
C ASN A 352 -16.44 -4.79 -0.10
N TYR A 353 -15.51 -5.45 0.64
CA TYR A 353 -15.70 -6.82 1.13
C TYR A 353 -16.95 -6.95 2.02
N LEU A 354 -17.17 -5.97 2.92
CA LEU A 354 -18.33 -5.98 3.83
C LEU A 354 -19.66 -5.99 3.08
N VAL A 355 -19.79 -5.20 2.03
CA VAL A 355 -21.04 -5.12 1.25
C VAL A 355 -21.16 -6.31 0.28
N THR A 356 -20.10 -6.66 -0.41
CA THR A 356 -20.13 -7.63 -1.51
C THR A 356 -20.02 -9.09 -1.07
N THR A 357 -19.33 -9.37 0.05
CA THR A 357 -19.14 -10.73 0.59
C THR A 357 -19.60 -10.87 2.05
N GLY A 358 -20.19 -9.81 2.61
CA GLY A 358 -20.74 -9.79 3.96
C GLY A 358 -19.70 -9.85 5.07
N ILE A 359 -20.18 -9.94 6.30
CA ILE A 359 -19.33 -10.05 7.51
C ILE A 359 -18.42 -11.30 7.41
N LEU A 360 -18.92 -12.41 6.87
CA LEU A 360 -18.14 -13.64 6.77
C LEU A 360 -16.98 -13.50 5.78
N GLY A 361 -17.17 -12.81 4.65
CA GLY A 361 -16.11 -12.54 3.68
C GLY A 361 -15.05 -11.59 4.23
N LEU A 362 -15.47 -10.48 4.82
CA LEU A 362 -14.55 -9.55 5.48
C LEU A 362 -13.75 -10.23 6.60
N ALA A 363 -14.41 -11.00 7.47
CA ALA A 363 -13.74 -11.73 8.56
C ALA A 363 -12.73 -12.75 8.02
N ALA A 364 -13.09 -13.50 6.96
CA ALA A 364 -12.18 -14.47 6.32
C ALA A 364 -10.97 -13.76 5.67
N TYR A 365 -11.18 -12.61 5.01
CA TYR A 365 -10.11 -11.82 4.42
C TYR A 365 -9.15 -11.28 5.48
N LEU A 366 -9.67 -10.64 6.53
CA LEU A 366 -8.87 -10.17 7.65
C LEU A 366 -8.12 -11.30 8.38
N ALA A 367 -8.76 -12.46 8.53
CA ALA A 367 -8.12 -13.64 9.11
C ALA A 367 -6.95 -14.17 8.27
N VAL A 368 -7.02 -14.09 6.94
CA VAL A 368 -5.89 -14.44 6.06
C VAL A 368 -4.70 -13.52 6.33
N ILE A 369 -4.90 -12.21 6.32
CA ILE A 369 -3.85 -11.21 6.57
C ILE A 369 -3.30 -11.38 7.99
N ALA A 370 -4.15 -11.37 9.01
CA ALA A 370 -3.74 -11.46 10.42
C ALA A 370 -2.97 -12.76 10.70
N SER A 371 -3.45 -13.90 10.20
CA SER A 371 -2.79 -15.19 10.40
C SER A 371 -1.40 -15.23 9.75
N PHE A 372 -1.22 -14.59 8.59
CA PHE A 372 0.11 -14.43 7.98
C PHE A 372 1.01 -13.53 8.83
N ILE A 373 0.55 -12.35 9.26
CA ILE A 373 1.34 -11.42 10.08
C ILE A 373 1.80 -12.09 11.39
N VAL A 374 0.92 -12.80 12.08
CA VAL A 374 1.28 -13.53 13.31
C VAL A 374 2.38 -14.56 13.04
N ARG A 375 2.29 -15.31 11.94
CA ARG A 375 3.35 -16.26 11.56
C ARG A 375 4.64 -15.55 11.16
N ALA A 376 4.54 -14.45 10.43
CA ALA A 376 5.68 -13.63 10.03
C ALA A 376 6.45 -13.14 11.26
N VAL A 377 5.79 -12.56 12.26
CA VAL A 377 6.43 -12.13 13.51
C VAL A 377 7.13 -13.31 14.22
N LYS A 378 6.50 -14.48 14.24
CA LYS A 378 7.07 -15.69 14.88
C LYS A 378 8.32 -16.21 14.19
N TYR A 379 8.39 -16.17 12.86
CA TYR A 379 9.43 -16.81 12.06
C TYR A 379 10.43 -15.85 11.40
N ALA A 380 10.18 -14.55 11.39
CA ALA A 380 11.01 -13.53 10.75
C ALA A 380 12.48 -13.53 11.19
N LYS A 381 12.76 -13.90 12.45
CA LYS A 381 14.13 -14.03 12.97
C LYS A 381 14.95 -15.15 12.31
N HIS A 382 14.30 -16.11 11.65
CA HIS A 382 14.96 -17.26 11.00
C HIS A 382 15.17 -17.06 9.50
N ASN A 383 14.36 -16.19 8.88
CA ASN A 383 14.53 -15.82 7.47
C ASN A 383 14.07 -14.37 7.27
N PRO A 384 14.98 -13.45 6.92
CA PRO A 384 14.66 -12.03 6.73
C PRO A 384 13.71 -11.76 5.55
N LEU A 385 13.61 -12.65 4.55
CA LEU A 385 12.66 -12.49 3.46
C LEU A 385 11.19 -12.54 3.92
N ILE A 386 10.93 -13.13 5.09
CA ILE A 386 9.58 -13.10 5.70
C ILE A 386 9.18 -11.66 6.05
N ILE A 387 10.14 -10.83 6.53
CA ILE A 387 9.86 -9.42 6.82
C ILE A 387 9.63 -8.62 5.54
N VAL A 388 10.34 -8.94 4.47
CA VAL A 388 10.12 -8.33 3.15
C VAL A 388 8.67 -8.53 2.72
N CYS A 389 8.19 -9.76 2.73
CA CYS A 389 6.80 -10.07 2.39
C CYS A 389 5.79 -9.43 3.35
N ALA A 390 6.07 -9.47 4.66
CA ALA A 390 5.19 -8.88 5.67
C ALA A 390 5.10 -7.35 5.52
N GLY A 391 6.20 -6.67 5.21
CA GLY A 391 6.23 -5.24 4.97
C GLY A 391 5.35 -4.83 3.79
N SER A 392 5.42 -5.56 2.67
CA SER A 392 4.54 -5.36 1.51
C SER A 392 3.07 -5.57 1.87
N VAL A 393 2.75 -6.68 2.54
CA VAL A 393 1.37 -6.99 2.95
C VAL A 393 0.83 -5.93 3.90
N ILE A 394 1.60 -5.48 4.89
CA ILE A 394 1.18 -4.45 5.85
C ILE A 394 0.95 -3.11 5.15
N CYS A 395 1.91 -2.65 4.33
CA CYS A 395 1.81 -1.37 3.64
C CYS A 395 0.58 -1.32 2.73
N TYR A 396 0.39 -2.34 1.89
CA TYR A 396 -0.78 -2.46 1.04
C TYR A 396 -2.08 -2.50 1.86
N SER A 397 -2.13 -3.29 2.95
CA SER A 397 -3.33 -3.38 3.79
C SER A 397 -3.72 -2.06 4.44
N ILE A 398 -2.76 -1.21 4.80
CA ILE A 398 -3.05 0.13 5.31
C ILE A 398 -3.56 1.03 4.17
N GLN A 399 -2.92 1.01 3.01
CA GLN A 399 -3.31 1.79 1.85
C GLN A 399 -4.70 1.39 1.33
N ALA A 400 -5.08 0.11 1.41
CA ALA A 400 -6.36 -0.45 1.01
C ALA A 400 -7.57 0.11 1.79
N ILE A 401 -7.36 0.78 2.94
CA ILE A 401 -8.41 1.52 3.65
C ILE A 401 -9.00 2.62 2.76
N ALA A 402 -8.19 3.22 1.88
CA ALA A 402 -8.63 4.30 0.99
C ALA A 402 -8.33 3.97 -0.48
N ASN A 403 -8.38 2.70 -0.87
CA ASN A 403 -8.20 2.26 -2.25
C ASN A 403 -8.98 0.97 -2.53
N ILE A 404 -8.76 0.37 -3.69
CA ILE A 404 -9.55 -0.75 -4.23
C ILE A 404 -8.66 -1.94 -4.61
N THR A 405 -9.24 -3.14 -4.59
CA THR A 405 -8.68 -4.30 -5.30
C THR A 405 -8.63 -4.03 -6.80
N GLN A 406 -7.56 -4.47 -7.47
CA GLN A 406 -7.37 -4.25 -8.89
C GLN A 406 -6.52 -5.36 -9.52
N PRO A 407 -6.74 -5.68 -10.81
CA PRO A 407 -6.09 -6.83 -11.46
C PRO A 407 -4.56 -6.71 -11.57
N ILE A 408 -4.00 -5.51 -11.43
CA ILE A 408 -2.56 -5.26 -11.56
C ILE A 408 -1.82 -5.45 -10.22
N THR A 409 -2.38 -4.96 -9.11
CA THR A 409 -1.69 -4.96 -7.80
C THR A 409 -2.09 -6.13 -6.93
N THR A 410 -3.35 -6.55 -6.94
CA THR A 410 -3.84 -7.65 -6.10
C THR A 410 -3.08 -8.96 -6.33
N PRO A 411 -2.71 -9.37 -7.56
CA PRO A 411 -1.87 -10.54 -7.77
C PRO A 411 -0.51 -10.45 -7.07
N LEU A 412 0.11 -9.27 -7.07
CA LEU A 412 1.41 -9.05 -6.39
C LEU A 412 1.27 -9.11 -4.87
N PHE A 413 0.19 -8.53 -4.32
CA PHE A 413 -0.13 -8.63 -2.90
C PHE A 413 -0.32 -10.10 -2.48
N ILE A 414 -1.11 -10.87 -3.25
CA ILE A 414 -1.30 -12.31 -3.03
C ILE A 414 0.02 -13.07 -3.18
N LEU A 415 0.85 -12.73 -4.15
CA LEU A 415 2.17 -13.34 -4.35
C LEU A 415 3.06 -13.13 -3.11
N MET A 416 3.14 -11.91 -2.58
CA MET A 416 3.91 -11.62 -1.36
C MET A 416 3.40 -12.41 -0.16
N LEU A 417 2.08 -12.55 -0.02
CA LEU A 417 1.47 -13.37 1.02
C LEU A 417 1.84 -14.86 0.85
N CYS A 418 1.76 -15.38 -0.38
CA CYS A 418 2.12 -16.77 -0.68
C CYS A 418 3.58 -17.08 -0.41
N ILE A 419 4.50 -16.21 -0.85
CA ILE A 419 5.94 -16.37 -0.61
C ILE A 419 6.24 -16.32 0.90
N GLY A 420 5.71 -15.32 1.59
CA GLY A 420 5.89 -15.16 3.03
C GLY A 420 5.39 -16.39 3.81
N GLU A 421 4.23 -16.94 3.43
CA GLU A 421 3.69 -18.15 4.04
C GLU A 421 4.55 -19.39 3.75
N ALA A 422 5.04 -19.54 2.51
CA ALA A 422 5.95 -20.63 2.14
C ALA A 422 7.22 -20.62 3.00
N LEU A 423 7.82 -19.43 3.15
CA LEU A 423 9.02 -19.22 3.98
C LEU A 423 8.74 -19.53 5.47
N CYS A 424 7.58 -19.13 5.99
CA CYS A 424 7.17 -19.46 7.36
C CYS A 424 7.05 -20.98 7.57
N ARG A 425 6.45 -21.72 6.60
CA ARG A 425 6.33 -23.17 6.62
C ARG A 425 7.69 -23.87 6.57
N GLN A 426 8.60 -23.41 5.71
CA GLN A 426 9.97 -23.93 5.64
C GLN A 426 10.71 -23.77 6.98
N CYS A 427 10.59 -22.61 7.63
CA CYS A 427 11.18 -22.38 8.95
C CYS A 427 10.56 -23.25 10.04
N LYS A 428 9.25 -23.53 9.98
CA LYS A 428 8.57 -24.44 10.91
C LYS A 428 9.09 -25.87 10.75
N ASN A 429 9.16 -26.38 9.51
CA ASN A 429 9.57 -27.76 9.23
C ASN A 429 11.04 -28.01 9.65
N LYS A 430 11.95 -27.06 9.39
CA LYS A 430 13.35 -27.18 9.86
C LYS A 430 13.45 -27.30 11.39
N LYS A 431 12.60 -26.61 12.13
CA LYS A 431 12.57 -26.72 13.60
C LYS A 431 12.04 -28.07 14.09
N THR A 432 11.05 -28.63 13.43
CA THR A 432 10.50 -29.94 13.79
C THR A 432 11.55 -31.05 13.61
N VAL A 433 12.30 -31.00 12.50
CA VAL A 433 13.39 -31.95 12.21
C VAL A 433 14.59 -31.78 13.18
N ALA A 434 14.87 -30.56 13.65
CA ALA A 434 15.98 -30.32 14.59
C ALA A 434 15.65 -30.68 16.06
N ASN A 435 14.36 -30.86 16.40
CA ASN A 435 13.89 -31.20 17.74
C ASN A 435 13.36 -32.64 17.88
N GLY A 436 13.32 -33.43 16.81
CA GLY A 436 13.03 -34.88 16.79
C GLY A 436 14.29 -35.67 16.43
#